data_36bd4a66d8576688f24620f63fa36f2c
#
_entry.id   36bd4a66d8576688f24620f63fa36f2c
#
_cell.length_a   1.000
_cell.length_b   1.000
_cell.length_c   1.000
_cell.angle_alpha   90.00
_cell.angle_beta   90.00
_cell.angle_gamma   90.00
#
_symmetry.space_group_name_H-M   'P 1'
#
loop_
_entity.id
_entity.type
_entity.pdbx_description
1 polymer ?
#
loop_
_entity_poly.entity_id
_entity_poly.type
_entity_poly.pdbx_seq_one_letter_code
_entity_poly.pdbx_strand_id
1 'polypeptide(L)'
;QKLRRETLHGLESGVGERAEMGRLVARRIVVRHLATMARLGIGYDLLTHESDILGLDFFSVAFERLKATGAVALEASGKNAGCWVMPLEGTPEFAGLEDPDKVIVRSDGTVTYVGKDIAYQLWKFGLLGKDFAYRYWREAGLWVTAREGAEDHPAFGRGANVINVIDARQSYLQKIVRAGLSALGHHEAAARSVHFAYEMVTLSPATAQALGYLAPEGEEGRSMEMSGRKGIGVKADDLLDRLEEKAREEIASRNRERGKEELARLAKEIAVAAVRFFMVKTGTTRVIAFDLDEARNFEGESGPSPQYSLVRAPNIERKLAVLGAGGASDAVTPEAVAALPAELWSDDLWDLVHAAALVEEKLLARLEGVGA
;
A
#
# COMPACT_ATOMS: atom_id res chain seq x y z
N GLN A 1 24.18 -8.33 -22.75
CA GLN A 1 24.63 -8.34 -21.36
C GLN A 1 25.53 -7.12 -21.03
N LYS A 2 26.53 -6.79 -21.84
CA LYS A 2 27.44 -5.64 -21.62
C LYS A 2 26.68 -4.33 -21.50
N LEU A 3 25.79 -4.02 -22.45
CA LEU A 3 24.97 -2.80 -22.45
C LEU A 3 24.09 -2.69 -21.21
N ARG A 4 23.48 -3.82 -20.76
CA ARG A 4 22.67 -3.86 -19.55
C ARG A 4 23.50 -3.51 -18.30
N ARG A 5 24.69 -4.07 -18.17
CA ARG A 5 25.58 -3.80 -17.04
C ARG A 5 26.05 -2.34 -17.02
N GLU A 6 26.45 -1.80 -18.17
CA GLU A 6 26.85 -0.40 -18.31
C GLU A 6 25.69 0.58 -18.02
N THR A 7 24.47 0.23 -18.41
CA THR A 7 23.28 1.03 -18.13
C THR A 7 22.96 1.01 -16.63
N LEU A 8 22.98 -0.16 -15.98
CA LEU A 8 22.78 -0.28 -14.53
C LEU A 8 23.82 0.52 -13.75
N HIS A 9 25.10 0.38 -14.11
CA HIS A 9 26.16 1.14 -13.49
C HIS A 9 25.99 2.67 -13.69
N GLY A 10 25.60 3.11 -14.89
CA GLY A 10 25.29 4.51 -15.15
C GLY A 10 24.11 5.02 -14.32
N LEU A 11 23.07 4.23 -14.15
CA LEU A 11 21.93 4.58 -13.30
C LEU A 11 22.31 4.66 -11.82
N GLU A 12 23.10 3.73 -11.32
CA GLU A 12 23.57 3.69 -9.93
C GLU A 12 24.53 4.84 -9.60
N SER A 13 25.46 5.17 -10.51
CA SER A 13 26.37 6.30 -10.34
C SER A 13 25.66 7.65 -10.35
N GLY A 14 24.49 7.71 -11.00
CA GLY A 14 23.70 8.93 -11.12
C GLY A 14 24.33 10.01 -12.03
N VAL A 15 25.36 9.68 -12.80
CA VAL A 15 26.10 10.61 -13.68
C VAL A 15 26.06 10.15 -15.15
N GLY A 16 25.97 11.12 -16.06
CA GLY A 16 26.01 10.91 -17.52
C GLY A 16 24.63 10.70 -18.15
N GLU A 17 24.60 10.63 -19.48
CA GLU A 17 23.38 10.60 -20.31
C GLU A 17 22.43 9.44 -19.94
N ARG A 18 22.95 8.27 -19.57
CA ARG A 18 22.12 7.12 -19.18
C ARG A 18 21.40 7.38 -17.88
N ALA A 19 22.04 8.02 -16.91
CA ALA A 19 21.43 8.42 -15.67
C ALA A 19 20.35 9.49 -15.88
N GLU A 20 20.60 10.46 -16.73
CA GLU A 20 19.64 11.50 -17.10
C GLU A 20 18.41 10.92 -17.80
N MET A 21 18.63 10.06 -18.78
CA MET A 21 17.55 9.32 -19.44
C MET A 21 16.73 8.49 -18.46
N GLY A 22 17.41 7.77 -17.56
CA GLY A 22 16.73 6.99 -16.52
C GLY A 22 15.88 7.85 -15.60
N ARG A 23 16.37 9.00 -15.15
CA ARG A 23 15.59 9.96 -14.36
C ARG A 23 14.39 10.51 -15.11
N LEU A 24 14.57 10.86 -16.39
CA LEU A 24 13.48 11.36 -17.24
C LEU A 24 12.37 10.31 -17.39
N VAL A 25 12.73 9.07 -17.70
CA VAL A 25 11.78 7.96 -17.86
C VAL A 25 11.07 7.68 -16.53
N ALA A 26 11.82 7.55 -15.43
CA ALA A 26 11.25 7.31 -14.10
C ALA A 26 10.28 8.44 -13.70
N ARG A 27 10.66 9.71 -13.89
CA ARG A 27 9.79 10.84 -13.59
C ARG A 27 8.47 10.78 -14.38
N ARG A 28 8.53 10.48 -15.68
CA ARG A 28 7.33 10.37 -16.51
C ARG A 28 6.42 9.24 -16.08
N ILE A 29 6.99 8.09 -15.68
CA ILE A 29 6.24 6.95 -15.16
C ILE A 29 5.59 7.34 -13.83
N VAL A 30 6.33 7.94 -12.90
CA VAL A 30 5.82 8.37 -11.60
C VAL A 30 4.66 9.36 -11.75
N VAL A 31 4.76 10.34 -12.66
CA VAL A 31 3.63 11.26 -12.94
C VAL A 31 2.36 10.51 -13.35
N ARG A 32 2.50 9.47 -14.18
CA ARG A 32 1.34 8.64 -14.56
C ARG A 32 0.79 7.85 -13.39
N HIS A 33 1.66 7.25 -12.56
CA HIS A 33 1.23 6.54 -11.37
C HIS A 33 0.50 7.48 -10.39
N LEU A 34 1.02 8.69 -10.15
CA LEU A 34 0.37 9.67 -9.30
C LEU A 34 -1.00 10.10 -9.83
N ALA A 35 -1.15 10.24 -11.14
CA ALA A 35 -2.45 10.52 -11.75
C ALA A 35 -3.46 9.39 -11.52
N THR A 36 -3.05 8.13 -11.67
CA THR A 36 -3.90 6.96 -11.36
C THR A 36 -4.25 6.91 -9.87
N MET A 37 -3.27 7.16 -8.99
CA MET A 37 -3.51 7.18 -7.53
C MET A 37 -4.47 8.31 -7.12
N ALA A 38 -4.33 9.49 -7.72
CA ALA A 38 -5.24 10.61 -7.49
C ALA A 38 -6.69 10.27 -7.90
N ARG A 39 -6.90 9.50 -8.96
CA ARG A 39 -8.24 8.99 -9.33
C ARG A 39 -8.84 8.13 -8.22
N LEU A 40 -8.02 7.35 -7.53
CA LEU A 40 -8.44 6.49 -6.40
C LEU A 40 -8.53 7.25 -5.06
N GLY A 41 -8.26 8.56 -5.05
CA GLY A 41 -8.23 9.36 -3.82
C GLY A 41 -7.05 9.00 -2.92
N ILE A 42 -5.92 8.55 -3.50
CA ILE A 42 -4.68 8.20 -2.78
C ILE A 42 -3.66 9.30 -3.02
N GLY A 43 -3.13 9.88 -1.94
CA GLY A 43 -2.07 10.86 -1.95
C GLY A 43 -0.81 10.37 -1.25
N TYR A 44 0.26 11.12 -1.40
CA TYR A 44 1.55 10.85 -0.78
C TYR A 44 2.12 12.15 -0.21
N ASP A 45 2.80 12.06 0.93
CA ASP A 45 3.51 13.19 1.52
C ASP A 45 4.94 13.27 1.00
N LEU A 46 5.59 12.12 0.84
CA LEU A 46 6.97 12.00 0.41
C LEU A 46 7.15 10.85 -0.58
N LEU A 47 7.87 11.09 -1.67
CA LEU A 47 8.42 10.02 -2.52
C LEU A 47 9.94 9.94 -2.32
N THR A 48 10.43 8.75 -2.01
CA THR A 48 11.87 8.49 -1.86
C THR A 48 12.45 7.88 -3.12
N HIS A 49 13.64 8.34 -3.50
CA HIS A 49 14.41 7.75 -4.60
C HIS A 49 15.43 6.76 -4.04
N GLU A 50 15.37 5.50 -4.47
CA GLU A 50 16.33 4.48 -4.06
C GLU A 50 17.80 4.87 -4.36
N SER A 51 18.00 5.62 -5.44
CA SER A 51 19.33 6.15 -5.81
C SER A 51 19.93 7.10 -4.78
N ASP A 52 19.11 7.77 -3.96
CA ASP A 52 19.56 8.69 -2.94
C ASP A 52 20.08 7.94 -1.70
N ILE A 53 19.57 6.73 -1.43
CA ILE A 53 20.06 5.86 -0.36
C ILE A 53 21.55 5.50 -0.57
N LEU A 54 21.93 5.24 -1.81
CA LEU A 54 23.35 4.99 -2.17
C LEU A 54 24.11 6.31 -2.29
N GLY A 55 23.55 7.29 -2.97
CA GLY A 55 24.21 8.56 -3.26
C GLY A 55 24.50 9.43 -2.03
N LEU A 56 23.79 9.21 -0.92
CA LEU A 56 23.99 9.88 0.37
C LEU A 56 24.69 8.99 1.41
N ASP A 57 25.29 7.88 0.99
CA ASP A 57 26.03 6.94 1.84
C ASP A 57 25.22 6.31 2.98
N PHE A 58 23.89 6.23 2.86
CA PHE A 58 23.06 5.60 3.89
C PHE A 58 23.46 4.14 4.11
N PHE A 59 23.65 3.42 2.99
CA PHE A 59 24.12 2.05 3.06
C PHE A 59 25.49 1.95 3.72
N SER A 60 26.47 2.78 3.35
CA SER A 60 27.83 2.75 3.90
C SER A 60 27.80 2.91 5.42
N VAL A 61 27.00 3.86 5.95
CA VAL A 61 26.84 4.05 7.40
C VAL A 61 26.22 2.84 8.09
N ALA A 62 25.15 2.29 7.53
CA ALA A 62 24.50 1.10 8.08
C ALA A 62 25.44 -0.11 8.04
N PHE A 63 26.18 -0.29 6.94
CA PHE A 63 27.07 -1.41 6.74
C PHE A 63 28.28 -1.39 7.68
N GLU A 64 28.90 -0.21 7.91
CA GLU A 64 29.97 -0.10 8.90
C GLU A 64 29.50 -0.48 10.31
N ARG A 65 28.29 -0.10 10.68
CA ARG A 65 27.70 -0.52 11.96
C ARG A 65 27.43 -2.02 12.02
N LEU A 66 26.91 -2.63 10.94
CA LEU A 66 26.69 -4.07 10.86
C LEU A 66 28.00 -4.84 11.00
N LYS A 67 29.09 -4.34 10.42
CA LYS A 67 30.43 -4.92 10.59
C LYS A 67 30.94 -4.78 12.02
N ALA A 68 30.79 -3.60 12.60
CA ALA A 68 31.27 -3.31 13.95
C ALA A 68 30.57 -4.16 15.04
N THR A 69 29.29 -4.51 14.82
CA THR A 69 28.55 -5.40 15.72
C THR A 69 28.76 -6.88 15.43
N GLY A 70 29.47 -7.24 14.36
CA GLY A 70 29.61 -8.63 13.92
C GLY A 70 28.35 -9.21 13.29
N ALA A 71 27.35 -8.37 13.00
CA ALA A 71 26.10 -8.79 12.36
C ALA A 71 26.28 -9.25 10.91
N VAL A 72 27.38 -8.89 10.28
CA VAL A 72 27.80 -9.38 8.97
C VAL A 72 29.27 -9.81 9.00
N ALA A 73 29.58 -10.88 8.28
CA ALA A 73 30.89 -11.42 8.16
C ALA A 73 31.27 -11.62 6.69
N LEU A 74 32.59 -11.47 6.39
CA LEU A 74 33.12 -11.80 5.06
C LEU A 74 33.28 -13.32 4.98
N GLU A 75 32.59 -13.96 4.05
CA GLU A 75 32.66 -15.40 3.85
C GLU A 75 33.94 -15.78 3.06
N ALA A 76 34.78 -16.57 3.68
CA ALA A 76 36.07 -16.93 3.10
C ALA A 76 36.02 -18.09 2.10
N SER A 77 34.98 -18.95 2.19
CA SER A 77 34.86 -20.17 1.38
C SER A 77 33.37 -20.51 1.14
N GLY A 78 33.09 -21.52 0.34
CA GLY A 78 31.74 -21.95 0.02
C GLY A 78 31.08 -21.15 -1.10
N LYS A 79 29.77 -21.26 -1.22
CA LYS A 79 28.97 -20.66 -2.32
C LYS A 79 28.98 -19.13 -2.30
N ASN A 80 29.14 -18.52 -1.13
CA ASN A 80 29.16 -17.08 -0.93
C ASN A 80 30.59 -16.52 -0.72
N ALA A 81 31.62 -17.26 -1.10
CA ALA A 81 33.01 -16.82 -0.93
C ALA A 81 33.24 -15.40 -1.49
N GLY A 82 33.85 -14.54 -0.68
CA GLY A 82 34.09 -13.13 -0.99
C GLY A 82 32.89 -12.20 -0.79
N CYS A 83 31.72 -12.73 -0.40
CA CYS A 83 30.56 -11.93 -0.07
C CYS A 83 30.52 -11.55 1.42
N TRP A 84 29.94 -10.42 1.73
CA TRP A 84 29.52 -10.09 3.09
C TRP A 84 28.14 -10.65 3.36
N VAL A 85 28.04 -11.50 4.36
CA VAL A 85 26.87 -12.29 4.66
C VAL A 85 26.38 -11.97 6.07
N MET A 86 25.07 -11.84 6.23
CA MET A 86 24.40 -11.81 7.53
C MET A 86 24.03 -13.24 7.88
N PRO A 87 24.67 -13.86 8.89
CA PRO A 87 24.31 -15.19 9.35
C PRO A 87 22.97 -15.11 10.10
N LEU A 88 22.02 -15.94 9.71
CA LEU A 88 20.69 -16.01 10.30
C LEU A 88 20.39 -17.40 10.88
N GLU A 89 21.37 -18.31 10.80
CA GLU A 89 21.33 -19.63 11.41
C GLU A 89 21.14 -19.51 12.94
N GLY A 90 20.24 -20.29 13.50
CA GLY A 90 19.93 -20.24 14.93
C GLY A 90 18.92 -19.17 15.34
N THR A 91 18.52 -18.29 14.44
CA THR A 91 17.41 -17.35 14.68
C THR A 91 16.07 -18.05 14.51
N PRO A 92 15.16 -18.07 15.50
CA PRO A 92 13.90 -18.82 15.45
C PRO A 92 13.04 -18.51 14.21
N GLU A 93 13.05 -17.26 13.75
CA GLU A 93 12.27 -16.81 12.59
C GLU A 93 12.72 -17.42 11.26
N PHE A 94 13.95 -17.98 11.20
CA PHE A 94 14.56 -18.60 10.02
C PHE A 94 14.79 -20.12 10.21
N ALA A 95 14.31 -20.67 11.31
CA ALA A 95 14.41 -22.10 11.59
C ALA A 95 13.71 -22.90 10.47
N GLY A 96 14.37 -23.95 9.99
CA GLY A 96 13.87 -24.83 8.92
C GLY A 96 14.13 -24.35 7.50
N LEU A 97 14.82 -23.22 7.31
CA LEU A 97 15.33 -22.86 6.00
C LEU A 97 16.65 -23.62 5.73
N GLU A 98 16.78 -24.16 4.52
CA GLU A 98 17.97 -24.90 4.08
C GLU A 98 19.21 -23.98 3.97
N ASP A 99 18.95 -22.67 3.72
CA ASP A 99 19.96 -21.63 3.58
C ASP A 99 19.44 -20.31 4.15
N PRO A 100 19.55 -20.12 5.48
CA PRO A 100 19.03 -18.92 6.12
C PRO A 100 19.89 -17.68 5.88
N ASP A 101 21.18 -17.86 5.55
CA ASP A 101 22.15 -16.78 5.46
C ASP A 101 21.86 -15.83 4.29
N LYS A 102 22.08 -14.53 4.52
CA LYS A 102 21.75 -13.51 3.53
C LYS A 102 22.95 -12.70 3.07
N VAL A 103 23.24 -12.74 1.78
CA VAL A 103 24.26 -11.88 1.16
C VAL A 103 23.78 -10.42 1.20
N ILE A 104 24.57 -9.57 1.83
CA ILE A 104 24.36 -8.12 1.95
C ILE A 104 25.16 -7.38 0.88
N VAL A 105 26.46 -7.78 0.70
CA VAL A 105 27.33 -7.27 -0.36
C VAL A 105 27.94 -8.45 -1.09
N ARG A 106 27.88 -8.44 -2.39
CA ARG A 106 28.45 -9.47 -3.25
C ARG A 106 29.97 -9.35 -3.34
N SER A 107 30.63 -10.40 -3.80
CA SER A 107 32.09 -10.46 -3.99
C SER A 107 32.62 -9.40 -4.98
N ASP A 108 31.80 -8.90 -5.89
CA ASP A 108 32.10 -7.81 -6.81
C ASP A 108 31.86 -6.41 -6.24
N GLY A 109 31.51 -6.30 -4.94
CA GLY A 109 31.17 -5.06 -4.27
C GLY A 109 29.73 -4.57 -4.48
N THR A 110 28.90 -5.29 -5.25
CA THR A 110 27.51 -4.91 -5.49
C THR A 110 26.68 -5.05 -4.23
N VAL A 111 26.05 -3.96 -3.78
CA VAL A 111 25.12 -3.94 -2.66
C VAL A 111 23.82 -4.61 -3.07
N THR A 112 23.34 -5.57 -2.28
CA THR A 112 22.04 -6.17 -2.52
C THR A 112 20.91 -5.22 -2.05
N TYR A 113 19.69 -5.44 -2.55
CA TYR A 113 18.53 -4.66 -2.13
C TYR A 113 18.27 -4.74 -0.62
N VAL A 114 18.57 -5.87 0.02
CA VAL A 114 18.41 -6.05 1.47
C VAL A 114 19.28 -5.08 2.28
N GLY A 115 20.53 -4.88 1.87
CA GLY A 115 21.43 -3.91 2.53
C GLY A 115 20.88 -2.49 2.45
N LYS A 116 20.32 -2.10 1.31
CA LYS A 116 19.65 -0.80 1.13
C LYS A 116 18.38 -0.69 1.99
N ASP A 117 17.59 -1.75 2.07
CA ASP A 117 16.35 -1.78 2.86
C ASP A 117 16.62 -1.65 4.36
N ILE A 118 17.69 -2.27 4.90
CA ILE A 118 18.13 -2.10 6.29
C ILE A 118 18.51 -0.63 6.55
N ALA A 119 19.30 -0.03 5.68
CA ALA A 119 19.73 1.38 5.81
C ALA A 119 18.50 2.31 5.77
N TYR A 120 17.58 2.05 4.85
CA TYR A 120 16.36 2.83 4.73
C TYR A 120 15.42 2.67 5.93
N GLN A 121 15.34 1.46 6.49
CA GLN A 121 14.55 1.20 7.69
C GLN A 121 15.13 1.92 8.92
N LEU A 122 16.46 1.96 9.06
CA LEU A 122 17.14 2.76 10.11
C LEU A 122 16.79 4.25 9.98
N TRP A 123 16.77 4.78 8.75
CA TRP A 123 16.36 6.16 8.52
C TRP A 123 14.89 6.40 8.91
N LYS A 124 13.96 5.49 8.54
CA LYS A 124 12.53 5.60 8.89
C LYS A 124 12.33 5.74 10.40
N PHE A 125 13.13 5.07 11.21
CA PHE A 125 13.12 5.17 12.68
C PHE A 125 13.99 6.31 13.23
N GLY A 126 14.68 7.08 12.39
CA GLY A 126 15.62 8.13 12.84
C GLY A 126 16.90 7.60 13.46
N LEU A 127 17.22 6.33 13.26
CA LEU A 127 18.36 5.61 13.86
C LEU A 127 19.63 5.66 13.01
N LEU A 128 19.53 6.09 11.75
CA LEU A 128 20.67 6.09 10.83
C LEU A 128 21.70 7.17 11.17
N GLY A 129 21.28 8.31 11.74
CA GLY A 129 22.14 9.46 11.98
C GLY A 129 22.48 10.26 10.72
N LYS A 130 21.79 9.96 9.61
CA LYS A 130 21.80 10.72 8.36
C LYS A 130 20.37 10.97 7.91
N ASP A 131 20.17 12.01 7.13
CA ASP A 131 18.89 12.36 6.55
C ASP A 131 19.03 12.64 5.05
N PHE A 132 17.93 12.60 4.33
CA PHE A 132 17.84 13.08 2.96
C PHE A 132 17.85 14.61 2.96
N ALA A 133 18.22 15.22 1.85
CA ALA A 133 17.70 16.51 1.48
C ALA A 133 16.31 16.34 0.84
N TYR A 134 15.50 17.39 0.87
CA TYR A 134 14.12 17.33 0.38
C TYR A 134 13.83 18.47 -0.57
N ARG A 135 13.00 18.20 -1.58
CA ARG A 135 12.54 19.19 -2.53
C ARG A 135 11.04 19.06 -2.73
N TYR A 136 10.33 20.18 -2.67
CA TYR A 136 8.91 20.18 -2.98
C TYR A 136 8.69 20.13 -4.49
N TRP A 137 7.99 19.09 -4.93
CA TRP A 137 7.60 18.92 -6.33
C TRP A 137 6.23 19.55 -6.56
N ARG A 138 6.23 20.82 -6.98
CA ARG A 138 5.01 21.64 -7.06
C ARG A 138 3.94 21.04 -7.96
N GLU A 139 4.32 20.48 -9.11
CA GLU A 139 3.38 19.91 -10.08
C GLU A 139 2.67 18.66 -9.53
N ALA A 140 3.27 17.96 -8.60
CA ALA A 140 2.71 16.76 -7.96
C ALA A 140 2.12 17.06 -6.57
N GLY A 141 2.40 18.23 -5.98
CA GLY A 141 1.88 18.62 -4.68
C GLY A 141 2.46 17.84 -3.50
N LEU A 142 3.69 17.32 -3.62
CA LEU A 142 4.31 16.45 -2.63
C LEU A 142 5.83 16.69 -2.54
N TRP A 143 6.46 16.15 -1.51
CA TRP A 143 7.90 16.18 -1.32
C TRP A 143 8.58 14.99 -1.99
N VAL A 144 9.81 15.21 -2.42
CA VAL A 144 10.69 14.14 -2.94
C VAL A 144 12.04 14.23 -2.25
N THR A 145 12.70 13.08 -2.08
CA THR A 145 14.09 13.07 -1.62
C THR A 145 15.01 13.63 -2.71
N ALA A 146 16.10 14.22 -2.27
CA ALA A 146 17.12 14.80 -3.12
C ALA A 146 18.49 14.70 -2.43
N ARG A 147 19.58 14.97 -3.15
CA ARG A 147 20.93 15.10 -2.58
C ARG A 147 21.16 16.50 -2.02
N GLU A 148 20.49 17.48 -2.62
CA GLU A 148 20.47 18.87 -2.18
C GLU A 148 19.02 19.35 -2.21
N GLY A 149 18.61 20.15 -1.23
CA GLY A 149 17.19 20.51 -1.08
C GLY A 149 16.96 21.79 -0.31
N ALA A 150 15.71 22.03 0.06
CA ALA A 150 15.28 23.15 0.87
C ALA A 150 15.58 22.89 2.35
N GLU A 151 15.91 23.96 3.07
CA GLU A 151 16.10 23.91 4.53
C GLU A 151 14.76 23.81 5.29
N ASP A 152 13.72 24.45 4.74
CA ASP A 152 12.36 24.43 5.32
C ASP A 152 11.54 23.31 4.66
N HIS A 153 11.41 22.20 5.37
CA HIS A 153 10.65 21.02 4.98
C HIS A 153 10.01 20.35 6.21
N PRO A 154 8.90 19.57 6.03
CA PRO A 154 8.35 18.75 7.10
C PRO A 154 9.38 17.76 7.64
N ALA A 155 9.29 17.44 8.92
CA ALA A 155 10.12 16.41 9.52
C ALA A 155 9.67 15.03 9.02
N PHE A 156 10.46 14.43 8.15
CA PHE A 156 10.26 13.05 7.67
C PHE A 156 11.14 12.07 8.44
N GLY A 157 10.74 10.78 8.41
CA GLY A 157 11.38 9.75 9.20
C GLY A 157 11.03 9.84 10.70
N ARG A 158 11.87 9.23 11.56
CA ARG A 158 11.71 9.20 13.03
C ARG A 158 10.35 8.67 13.50
N GLY A 159 9.77 7.73 12.74
CA GLY A 159 8.50 7.10 13.09
C GLY A 159 8.60 6.27 14.37
N ALA A 160 7.60 6.35 15.24
CA ALA A 160 7.48 5.48 16.40
C ALA A 160 7.18 4.04 15.96
N ASN A 161 6.36 3.87 14.93
CA ASN A 161 6.08 2.62 14.25
C ASN A 161 6.33 2.79 12.76
N VAL A 162 6.83 1.76 12.10
CA VAL A 162 7.00 1.75 10.65
C VAL A 162 6.22 0.59 10.06
N ILE A 163 5.21 0.91 9.28
CA ILE A 163 4.36 -0.09 8.61
C ILE A 163 4.78 -0.17 7.15
N ASN A 164 5.36 -1.30 6.76
CA ASN A 164 5.76 -1.58 5.39
C ASN A 164 4.63 -2.36 4.70
N VAL A 165 3.90 -1.71 3.82
CA VAL A 165 2.81 -2.32 3.04
C VAL A 165 3.41 -2.95 1.80
N ILE A 166 3.66 -4.25 1.84
CA ILE A 166 4.43 -4.98 0.83
C ILE A 166 3.80 -6.37 0.61
N ASP A 167 3.84 -6.83 -0.63
CA ASP A 167 3.37 -8.15 -1.07
C ASP A 167 3.89 -9.30 -0.18
N ALA A 168 3.04 -10.26 0.14
CA ALA A 168 3.33 -11.40 1.01
C ALA A 168 4.54 -12.23 0.55
N ARG A 169 4.83 -12.29 -0.74
CA ARG A 169 6.01 -12.98 -1.30
C ARG A 169 7.34 -12.38 -0.85
N GLN A 170 7.33 -11.17 -0.31
CA GLN A 170 8.51 -10.51 0.24
C GLN A 170 8.62 -10.62 1.77
N SER A 171 7.79 -11.41 2.41
CA SER A 171 7.79 -11.59 3.88
C SER A 171 9.16 -12.01 4.42
N TYR A 172 9.86 -12.89 3.71
CA TYR A 172 11.21 -13.30 4.08
C TYR A 172 12.18 -12.11 4.18
N LEU A 173 12.11 -11.18 3.25
CA LEU A 173 12.98 -10.00 3.23
C LEU A 173 12.68 -9.04 4.38
N GLN A 174 11.41 -8.88 4.73
CA GLN A 174 11.01 -8.04 5.84
C GLN A 174 11.49 -8.61 7.19
N LYS A 175 11.51 -9.94 7.33
CA LYS A 175 12.14 -10.61 8.48
C LYS A 175 13.63 -10.31 8.57
N ILE A 176 14.36 -10.31 7.46
CA ILE A 176 15.79 -9.99 7.44
C ILE A 176 16.05 -8.52 7.82
N VAL A 177 15.22 -7.60 7.34
CA VAL A 177 15.32 -6.18 7.74
C VAL A 177 15.14 -6.02 9.25
N ARG A 178 14.16 -6.70 9.84
CA ARG A 178 13.95 -6.74 11.31
C ARG A 178 15.17 -7.34 12.04
N ALA A 179 15.69 -8.45 11.53
CA ALA A 179 16.89 -9.08 12.08
C ALA A 179 18.11 -8.12 12.03
N GLY A 180 18.25 -7.37 10.94
CA GLY A 180 19.28 -6.32 10.83
C GLY A 180 19.16 -5.23 11.88
N LEU A 181 17.94 -4.74 12.18
CA LEU A 181 17.71 -3.79 13.26
C LEU A 181 18.07 -4.40 14.63
N SER A 182 17.66 -5.64 14.89
CA SER A 182 17.96 -6.34 16.14
C SER A 182 19.45 -6.58 16.32
N ALA A 183 20.18 -6.97 15.28
CA ALA A 183 21.62 -7.18 15.28
C ALA A 183 22.41 -5.89 15.55
N LEU A 184 21.83 -4.74 15.26
CA LEU A 184 22.35 -3.42 15.61
C LEU A 184 21.96 -2.96 17.03
N GLY A 185 21.28 -3.81 17.81
CA GLY A 185 20.82 -3.48 19.16
C GLY A 185 19.50 -2.68 19.22
N HIS A 186 18.83 -2.47 18.10
CA HIS A 186 17.59 -1.72 18.03
C HIS A 186 16.36 -2.63 18.14
N HIS A 187 16.26 -3.42 19.23
CA HIS A 187 15.19 -4.42 19.41
C HIS A 187 13.79 -3.82 19.43
N GLU A 188 13.61 -2.66 20.05
CA GLU A 188 12.32 -1.98 20.08
C GLU A 188 11.89 -1.52 18.67
N ALA A 189 12.78 -0.95 17.89
CA ALA A 189 12.51 -0.57 16.50
C ALA A 189 12.23 -1.83 15.64
N ALA A 190 12.94 -2.93 15.87
CA ALA A 190 12.68 -4.20 15.19
C ALA A 190 11.26 -4.71 15.50
N ALA A 191 10.81 -4.66 16.76
CA ALA A 191 9.44 -5.05 17.14
C ALA A 191 8.37 -4.14 16.52
N ARG A 192 8.68 -2.85 16.35
CA ARG A 192 7.79 -1.85 15.74
C ARG A 192 7.92 -1.71 14.21
N SER A 193 8.78 -2.53 13.60
CA SER A 193 8.91 -2.66 12.14
C SER A 193 7.92 -3.68 11.63
N VAL A 194 6.76 -3.23 11.20
CA VAL A 194 5.63 -4.08 10.84
C VAL A 194 5.59 -4.32 9.35
N HIS A 195 5.49 -5.57 8.94
CA HIS A 195 5.17 -5.95 7.59
C HIS A 195 3.64 -6.15 7.46
N PHE A 196 2.96 -5.17 6.88
CA PHE A 196 1.57 -5.34 6.49
C PHE A 196 1.52 -6.06 5.14
N ALA A 197 1.48 -7.39 5.22
CA ALA A 197 1.47 -8.24 4.05
C ALA A 197 0.09 -8.27 3.39
N TYR A 198 0.07 -8.25 2.06
CA TYR A 198 -1.14 -8.48 1.27
C TYR A 198 -0.86 -9.50 0.16
N GLU A 199 -1.90 -10.26 -0.20
CA GLU A 199 -1.86 -11.20 -1.32
C GLU A 199 -2.12 -10.52 -2.66
N MET A 200 -1.88 -11.25 -3.74
CA MET A 200 -2.03 -10.74 -5.10
C MET A 200 -3.49 -10.39 -5.42
N VAL A 201 -3.63 -9.39 -6.29
CA VAL A 201 -4.88 -9.09 -6.98
C VAL A 201 -4.80 -9.69 -8.39
N THR A 202 -5.74 -10.57 -8.72
CA THR A 202 -5.92 -11.17 -10.03
C THR A 202 -7.22 -10.62 -10.65
N LEU A 203 -7.47 -10.90 -11.91
CA LEU A 203 -8.75 -10.59 -12.54
C LEU A 203 -9.60 -11.86 -12.62
N SER A 204 -10.90 -11.72 -12.39
CA SER A 204 -11.83 -12.79 -12.74
C SER A 204 -11.81 -13.04 -14.24
N PRO A 205 -12.12 -14.28 -14.72
CA PRO A 205 -12.16 -14.58 -16.15
C PRO A 205 -13.10 -13.64 -16.91
N ALA A 206 -14.26 -13.33 -16.34
CA ALA A 206 -15.24 -12.42 -16.93
C ALA A 206 -14.67 -10.99 -17.06
N THR A 207 -13.99 -10.50 -16.03
CA THR A 207 -13.36 -9.17 -16.05
C THR A 207 -12.20 -9.13 -17.06
N ALA A 208 -11.36 -10.16 -17.11
CA ALA A 208 -10.28 -10.24 -18.08
C ALA A 208 -10.83 -10.16 -19.51
N GLN A 209 -11.87 -10.93 -19.82
CA GLN A 209 -12.55 -10.91 -21.12
C GLN A 209 -13.18 -9.55 -21.44
N ALA A 210 -13.86 -8.93 -20.47
CA ALA A 210 -14.49 -7.61 -20.64
C ALA A 210 -13.45 -6.50 -20.94
N LEU A 211 -12.21 -6.67 -20.47
CA LEU A 211 -11.09 -5.79 -20.73
C LEU A 211 -10.29 -6.16 -22.00
N GLY A 212 -10.71 -7.21 -22.72
CA GLY A 212 -10.09 -7.64 -23.98
C GLY A 212 -8.86 -8.54 -23.80
N TYR A 213 -8.66 -9.13 -22.62
CA TYR A 213 -7.59 -10.08 -22.37
C TYR A 213 -8.10 -11.50 -22.60
N LEU A 214 -7.34 -12.27 -23.36
CA LEU A 214 -7.62 -13.68 -23.59
C LEU A 214 -6.82 -14.52 -22.58
N ALA A 215 -7.47 -15.49 -21.97
CA ALA A 215 -6.77 -16.50 -21.16
C ALA A 215 -5.79 -17.29 -22.03
N PRO A 216 -4.61 -17.66 -21.51
CA PRO A 216 -3.75 -18.63 -22.19
C PRO A 216 -4.49 -19.95 -22.46
N GLU A 217 -4.13 -20.63 -23.54
CA GLU A 217 -4.69 -21.93 -23.89
C GLU A 217 -4.54 -22.93 -22.71
N GLY A 218 -5.65 -23.53 -22.27
CA GLY A 218 -5.68 -24.46 -21.14
C GLY A 218 -5.86 -23.81 -19.75
N GLU A 219 -5.99 -22.49 -19.68
CA GLU A 219 -6.25 -21.75 -18.44
C GLU A 219 -7.63 -21.04 -18.45
N GLU A 220 -8.50 -21.45 -19.36
CA GLU A 220 -9.87 -20.94 -19.46
C GLU A 220 -10.61 -21.16 -18.13
N GLY A 221 -11.25 -20.10 -17.62
CA GLY A 221 -12.02 -20.17 -16.37
C GLY A 221 -11.20 -19.97 -15.08
N ARG A 222 -9.88 -19.77 -15.16
CA ARG A 222 -9.06 -19.39 -14.01
C ARG A 222 -8.89 -17.87 -13.90
N SER A 223 -8.67 -17.40 -12.69
CA SER A 223 -8.31 -16.00 -12.48
C SER A 223 -6.95 -15.70 -13.12
N MET A 224 -6.85 -14.57 -13.82
CA MET A 224 -5.64 -14.19 -14.55
C MET A 224 -4.65 -13.47 -13.62
N GLU A 225 -3.47 -14.05 -13.47
CA GLU A 225 -2.34 -13.40 -12.81
C GLU A 225 -1.69 -12.39 -13.75
N MET A 226 -1.54 -11.15 -13.28
CA MET A 226 -0.89 -10.10 -14.04
C MET A 226 0.63 -10.12 -13.84
N SER A 227 1.38 -9.98 -14.93
CA SER A 227 2.83 -9.90 -14.91
C SER A 227 3.33 -8.81 -15.84
N GLY A 228 3.67 -7.66 -15.29
CA GLY A 228 4.23 -6.54 -16.06
C GLY A 228 5.53 -6.91 -16.80
N ARG A 229 6.31 -7.87 -16.29
CA ARG A 229 7.54 -8.36 -16.94
C ARG A 229 7.25 -9.16 -18.21
N LYS A 230 6.09 -9.81 -18.28
CA LYS A 230 5.63 -10.58 -19.45
C LYS A 230 4.78 -9.72 -20.39
N GLY A 231 4.57 -8.44 -20.08
CA GLY A 231 3.66 -7.57 -20.85
C GLY A 231 2.18 -7.92 -20.67
N ILE A 232 1.85 -8.80 -19.72
CA ILE A 232 0.49 -9.17 -19.37
C ILE A 232 0.09 -8.30 -18.18
N GLY A 233 -0.70 -7.27 -18.43
CA GLY A 233 -1.11 -6.36 -17.35
C GLY A 233 -2.31 -5.55 -17.77
N VAL A 234 -3.25 -5.41 -16.84
CA VAL A 234 -4.37 -4.49 -16.95
C VAL A 234 -3.97 -3.20 -16.26
N LYS A 235 -4.13 -2.09 -16.95
CA LYS A 235 -3.95 -0.79 -16.31
C LYS A 235 -5.12 -0.55 -15.36
N ALA A 236 -4.81 -0.07 -14.16
CA ALA A 236 -5.85 0.34 -13.21
C ALA A 236 -6.77 1.41 -13.80
N ASP A 237 -6.25 2.27 -14.68
CA ASP A 237 -7.05 3.26 -15.39
C ASP A 237 -8.11 2.63 -16.30
N ASP A 238 -7.76 1.60 -17.06
CA ASP A 238 -8.72 0.90 -17.93
C ASP A 238 -9.85 0.24 -17.12
N LEU A 239 -9.51 -0.26 -15.94
CA LEU A 239 -10.49 -0.80 -14.98
C LEU A 239 -11.43 0.29 -14.47
N LEU A 240 -10.87 1.41 -14.01
CA LEU A 240 -11.63 2.55 -13.52
C LEU A 240 -12.54 3.12 -14.61
N ASP A 241 -12.05 3.27 -15.85
CA ASP A 241 -12.82 3.76 -16.98
C ASP A 241 -14.04 2.88 -17.25
N ARG A 242 -13.88 1.56 -17.20
CA ARG A 242 -14.99 0.61 -17.35
C ARG A 242 -16.00 0.69 -16.22
N LEU A 243 -15.55 0.86 -14.98
CA LEU A 243 -16.47 1.05 -13.86
C LEU A 243 -17.22 2.38 -13.93
N GLU A 244 -16.54 3.46 -14.32
CA GLU A 244 -17.17 4.77 -14.52
C GLU A 244 -18.22 4.73 -15.63
N GLU A 245 -17.93 4.06 -16.76
CA GLU A 245 -18.88 3.89 -17.85
C GLU A 245 -20.14 3.16 -17.39
N LYS A 246 -19.98 2.00 -16.74
CA LYS A 246 -21.08 1.20 -16.22
C LYS A 246 -21.88 1.92 -15.14
N ALA A 247 -21.20 2.62 -14.21
CA ALA A 247 -21.89 3.43 -13.20
C ALA A 247 -22.71 4.56 -13.84
N ARG A 248 -22.20 5.19 -14.87
CA ARG A 248 -22.91 6.25 -15.61
C ARG A 248 -24.18 5.73 -16.28
N GLU A 249 -24.10 4.58 -16.94
CA GLU A 249 -25.25 3.92 -17.56
C GLU A 249 -26.34 3.60 -16.52
N GLU A 250 -25.94 3.03 -15.39
CA GLU A 250 -26.87 2.68 -14.31
C GLU A 250 -27.54 3.91 -13.68
N ILE A 251 -26.79 4.97 -13.41
CA ILE A 251 -27.34 6.23 -12.87
C ILE A 251 -28.30 6.86 -13.89
N ALA A 252 -27.92 6.92 -15.16
CA ALA A 252 -28.72 7.52 -16.21
C ALA A 252 -30.04 6.78 -16.44
N SER A 253 -30.05 5.44 -16.31
CA SER A 253 -31.27 4.65 -16.42
C SER A 253 -32.28 4.96 -15.33
N ARG A 254 -31.82 5.29 -14.13
CA ARG A 254 -32.67 5.57 -12.95
C ARG A 254 -33.00 7.06 -12.78
N ASN A 255 -32.17 7.97 -13.34
CA ASN A 255 -32.25 9.42 -13.12
C ASN A 255 -32.09 10.18 -14.45
N ARG A 256 -33.10 10.15 -15.30
CA ARG A 256 -33.08 10.73 -16.66
C ARG A 256 -32.97 12.26 -16.70
N GLU A 257 -33.24 12.95 -15.60
CA GLU A 257 -33.27 14.42 -15.55
C GLU A 257 -31.94 15.04 -15.09
N ARG A 258 -30.96 14.25 -14.69
CA ARG A 258 -29.66 14.76 -14.21
C ARG A 258 -28.79 15.27 -15.35
N GLY A 259 -28.09 16.38 -15.12
CA GLY A 259 -27.16 16.95 -16.07
C GLY A 259 -25.95 16.03 -16.31
N LYS A 260 -25.36 16.11 -17.49
CA LYS A 260 -24.22 15.26 -17.90
C LYS A 260 -23.01 15.37 -16.96
N GLU A 261 -22.70 16.58 -16.48
CA GLU A 261 -21.58 16.81 -15.56
C GLU A 261 -21.78 16.15 -14.20
N GLU A 262 -23.01 16.25 -13.66
CA GLU A 262 -23.38 15.61 -12.41
C GLU A 262 -23.31 14.08 -12.52
N LEU A 263 -23.83 13.53 -13.63
CA LEU A 263 -23.74 12.10 -13.92
C LEU A 263 -22.29 11.62 -13.98
N ALA A 264 -21.40 12.37 -14.63
CA ALA A 264 -19.99 12.03 -14.71
C ALA A 264 -19.29 12.05 -13.33
N ARG A 265 -19.58 13.06 -12.51
CA ARG A 265 -19.04 13.18 -11.15
C ARG A 265 -19.49 12.01 -10.27
N LEU A 266 -20.81 11.72 -10.25
CA LEU A 266 -21.34 10.61 -9.47
C LEU A 266 -20.82 9.26 -9.93
N ALA A 267 -20.71 9.03 -11.24
CA ALA A 267 -20.16 7.80 -11.79
C ALA A 267 -18.72 7.57 -11.33
N LYS A 268 -17.91 8.62 -11.33
CA LYS A 268 -16.54 8.57 -10.82
C LYS A 268 -16.49 8.24 -9.32
N GLU A 269 -17.29 8.90 -8.50
CA GLU A 269 -17.34 8.67 -7.06
C GLU A 269 -17.78 7.23 -6.74
N ILE A 270 -18.77 6.70 -7.45
CA ILE A 270 -19.26 5.33 -7.30
C ILE A 270 -18.20 4.32 -7.75
N ALA A 271 -17.54 4.55 -8.89
CA ALA A 271 -16.50 3.66 -9.38
C ALA A 271 -15.31 3.56 -8.40
N VAL A 272 -14.86 4.69 -7.87
CA VAL A 272 -13.78 4.72 -6.87
C VAL A 272 -14.19 4.00 -5.60
N ALA A 273 -15.39 4.25 -5.09
CA ALA A 273 -15.89 3.57 -3.89
C ALA A 273 -16.01 2.06 -4.11
N ALA A 274 -16.49 1.63 -5.28
CA ALA A 274 -16.59 0.22 -5.64
C ALA A 274 -15.23 -0.48 -5.61
N VAL A 275 -14.20 0.09 -6.24
CA VAL A 275 -12.84 -0.47 -6.23
C VAL A 275 -12.28 -0.52 -4.81
N ARG A 276 -12.34 0.59 -4.09
CA ARG A 276 -11.77 0.68 -2.73
C ARG A 276 -12.43 -0.31 -1.78
N PHE A 277 -13.75 -0.38 -1.79
CA PHE A 277 -14.48 -1.32 -0.95
C PHE A 277 -14.16 -2.77 -1.31
N PHE A 278 -14.12 -3.09 -2.61
CA PHE A 278 -13.78 -4.43 -3.08
C PHE A 278 -12.41 -4.88 -2.59
N MET A 279 -11.42 -3.98 -2.61
CA MET A 279 -10.07 -4.28 -2.13
C MET A 279 -10.00 -4.48 -0.62
N VAL A 280 -10.78 -3.73 0.18
CA VAL A 280 -10.69 -3.81 1.64
C VAL A 280 -11.63 -4.83 2.28
N LYS A 281 -12.71 -5.24 1.58
CA LYS A 281 -13.65 -6.25 2.12
C LYS A 281 -13.00 -7.62 2.28
N THR A 282 -11.98 -7.92 1.49
CA THR A 282 -11.27 -9.19 1.53
C THR A 282 -10.08 -9.09 2.46
N GLY A 283 -9.89 -10.08 3.32
CA GLY A 283 -8.73 -10.13 4.21
C GLY A 283 -7.42 -10.15 3.42
N THR A 284 -6.39 -9.49 3.95
CA THR A 284 -5.09 -9.32 3.29
C THR A 284 -4.36 -10.62 2.98
N THR A 285 -4.73 -11.73 3.62
CA THR A 285 -4.16 -13.07 3.45
C THR A 285 -4.81 -13.88 2.32
N ARG A 286 -5.73 -13.29 1.57
CA ARG A 286 -6.44 -13.97 0.49
C ARG A 286 -6.16 -13.29 -0.85
N VAL A 287 -5.92 -14.09 -1.88
CA VAL A 287 -5.86 -13.61 -3.26
C VAL A 287 -7.23 -13.03 -3.65
N ILE A 288 -7.23 -11.81 -4.16
CA ILE A 288 -8.43 -11.13 -4.62
C ILE A 288 -8.58 -11.39 -6.13
N ALA A 289 -9.62 -12.11 -6.53
CA ALA A 289 -10.03 -12.18 -7.93
C ALA A 289 -11.01 -11.02 -8.20
N PHE A 290 -10.52 -9.92 -8.77
CA PHE A 290 -11.34 -8.74 -9.00
C PHE A 290 -12.38 -9.01 -10.10
N ASP A 291 -13.64 -8.79 -9.75
CA ASP A 291 -14.79 -8.93 -10.65
C ASP A 291 -15.52 -7.58 -10.81
N LEU A 292 -15.66 -7.13 -12.06
CA LEU A 292 -16.31 -5.87 -12.41
C LEU A 292 -17.81 -5.84 -12.04
N ASP A 293 -18.48 -6.97 -12.22
CA ASP A 293 -19.92 -7.05 -11.98
C ASP A 293 -20.21 -7.15 -10.49
N GLU A 294 -19.40 -7.91 -9.74
CA GLU A 294 -19.49 -7.96 -8.29
C GLU A 294 -19.16 -6.60 -7.64
N ALA A 295 -18.11 -5.92 -8.10
CA ALA A 295 -17.67 -4.64 -7.53
C ALA A 295 -18.76 -3.55 -7.63
N ARG A 296 -19.58 -3.57 -8.67
CA ARG A 296 -20.67 -2.58 -8.90
C ARG A 296 -22.04 -3.00 -8.37
N ASN A 297 -22.18 -4.20 -7.85
CA ASN A 297 -23.49 -4.66 -7.35
C ASN A 297 -23.93 -3.78 -6.17
N PHE A 298 -25.17 -3.27 -6.24
CA PHE A 298 -25.79 -2.47 -5.16
C PHE A 298 -26.38 -3.35 -4.05
N GLU A 299 -26.51 -4.64 -4.30
CA GLU A 299 -27.01 -5.61 -3.35
C GLU A 299 -25.84 -6.40 -2.73
N GLY A 300 -25.93 -6.68 -1.44
CA GLY A 300 -24.89 -7.42 -0.73
C GLY A 300 -23.65 -6.59 -0.35
N GLU A 301 -22.53 -7.26 -0.15
CA GLU A 301 -21.28 -6.65 0.30
C GLU A 301 -20.51 -5.98 -0.87
N SER A 302 -20.95 -4.79 -1.22
CA SER A 302 -20.40 -4.01 -2.32
C SER A 302 -20.17 -2.55 -1.94
N GLY A 303 -19.30 -1.83 -2.68
CA GLY A 303 -19.03 -0.41 -2.45
C GLY A 303 -20.27 0.49 -2.45
N PRO A 304 -21.19 0.34 -3.40
CA PRO A 304 -22.44 1.09 -3.42
C PRO A 304 -23.35 0.87 -2.21
N SER A 305 -23.30 -0.28 -1.55
CA SER A 305 -24.17 -0.60 -0.40
C SER A 305 -23.96 0.32 0.81
N PRO A 306 -22.73 0.55 1.33
CA PRO A 306 -22.49 1.55 2.36
C PRO A 306 -22.86 2.97 1.93
N GLN A 307 -22.58 3.35 0.67
CA GLN A 307 -22.95 4.67 0.15
C GLN A 307 -24.49 4.86 0.16
N TYR A 308 -25.23 3.82 -0.25
CA TYR A 308 -26.69 3.84 -0.20
C TYR A 308 -27.20 4.01 1.23
N SER A 309 -26.63 3.31 2.19
CA SER A 309 -26.99 3.42 3.62
C SER A 309 -26.75 4.83 4.14
N LEU A 310 -25.59 5.44 3.81
CA LEU A 310 -25.26 6.82 4.20
C LEU A 310 -26.21 7.86 3.60
N VAL A 311 -26.71 7.64 2.39
CA VAL A 311 -27.67 8.54 1.75
C VAL A 311 -29.09 8.31 2.27
N ARG A 312 -29.44 7.06 2.59
CA ARG A 312 -30.78 6.68 3.03
C ARG A 312 -31.12 7.24 4.42
N ALA A 313 -30.21 7.14 5.37
CA ALA A 313 -30.44 7.60 6.73
C ALA A 313 -30.82 9.11 6.80
N PRO A 314 -30.04 10.07 6.26
CA PRO A 314 -30.44 11.48 6.25
C PRO A 314 -31.72 11.77 5.46
N ASN A 315 -32.02 10.97 4.42
CA ASN A 315 -33.27 11.10 3.68
C ASN A 315 -34.48 10.67 4.50
N ILE A 316 -34.36 9.66 5.36
CA ILE A 316 -35.39 9.23 6.29
C ILE A 316 -35.62 10.33 7.33
N GLU A 317 -34.54 10.87 7.94
CA GLU A 317 -34.64 11.98 8.90
C GLU A 317 -35.39 13.20 8.30
N ARG A 318 -35.00 13.61 7.09
CA ARG A 318 -35.62 14.71 6.40
C ARG A 318 -37.13 14.47 6.14
N LYS A 319 -37.51 13.24 5.77
CA LYS A 319 -38.93 12.87 5.58
C LYS A 319 -39.67 12.87 6.90
N LEU A 320 -39.07 12.39 7.98
CA LEU A 320 -39.68 12.44 9.32
C LEU A 320 -39.87 13.88 9.78
N ALA A 321 -38.92 14.77 9.54
CA ALA A 321 -39.05 16.18 9.84
C ALA A 321 -40.22 16.84 9.11
N VAL A 322 -40.44 16.53 7.81
CA VAL A 322 -41.57 17.01 7.01
C VAL A 322 -42.91 16.49 7.55
N LEU A 323 -42.95 15.28 8.09
CA LEU A 323 -44.13 14.68 8.69
C LEU A 323 -44.43 15.18 10.12
N GLY A 324 -43.60 16.11 10.65
CA GLY A 324 -43.70 16.59 12.03
C GLY A 324 -43.29 15.56 13.09
N ALA A 325 -42.79 14.42 12.66
CA ALA A 325 -42.26 13.38 13.54
C ALA A 325 -40.74 13.54 13.82
N GLY A 326 -40.12 14.53 13.17
CA GLY A 326 -38.69 14.84 13.34
C GLY A 326 -38.53 16.01 14.30
N GLY A 327 -38.33 15.71 15.53
CA GLY A 327 -37.91 16.67 16.54
C GLY A 327 -36.74 16.08 17.31
N ALA A 328 -35.58 16.65 17.12
CA ALA A 328 -34.39 16.41 17.89
C ALA A 328 -33.43 15.38 17.36
N SER A 329 -32.70 15.80 16.37
CA SER A 329 -31.31 15.37 16.18
C SER A 329 -30.35 16.05 17.19
N ASP A 330 -30.85 16.90 18.05
CA ASP A 330 -30.00 17.63 19.00
C ASP A 330 -29.70 16.76 20.21
N ALA A 331 -28.58 16.02 20.13
CA ALA A 331 -27.99 15.21 21.17
C ALA A 331 -28.79 13.94 21.56
N VAL A 332 -28.55 12.86 20.85
CA VAL A 332 -28.79 11.52 21.42
C VAL A 332 -27.84 11.39 22.62
N THR A 333 -28.37 11.64 23.83
CA THR A 333 -27.59 11.50 25.05
C THR A 333 -27.70 10.05 25.57
N PRO A 334 -26.71 9.57 26.35
CA PRO A 334 -26.81 8.26 26.98
C PRO A 334 -28.10 8.06 27.79
N GLU A 335 -28.57 9.13 28.44
CA GLU A 335 -29.81 9.15 29.23
C GLU A 335 -31.05 9.01 28.35
N ALA A 336 -31.07 9.66 27.18
CA ALA A 336 -32.17 9.53 26.22
C ALA A 336 -32.23 8.11 25.64
N VAL A 337 -31.06 7.50 25.36
CA VAL A 337 -30.97 6.11 24.92
C VAL A 337 -31.44 5.13 26.02
N ALA A 338 -31.00 5.36 27.26
CA ALA A 338 -31.40 4.51 28.40
C ALA A 338 -32.89 4.61 28.73
N ALA A 339 -33.54 5.74 28.37
CA ALA A 339 -34.96 5.94 28.55
C ALA A 339 -35.86 5.32 27.47
N LEU A 340 -35.26 4.71 26.43
CA LEU A 340 -36.04 4.07 25.38
C LEU A 340 -36.84 2.88 25.93
N PRO A 341 -38.11 2.72 25.57
CA PRO A 341 -38.92 1.55 25.94
C PRO A 341 -38.23 0.25 25.53
N ALA A 342 -38.31 -0.77 26.40
CA ALA A 342 -37.69 -2.06 26.15
C ALA A 342 -38.16 -2.72 24.84
N GLU A 343 -39.39 -2.44 24.43
CA GLU A 343 -40.00 -2.99 23.22
C GLU A 343 -39.33 -2.45 21.92
N LEU A 344 -38.63 -1.34 22.01
CA LEU A 344 -37.91 -0.77 20.87
C LEU A 344 -36.53 -1.43 20.65
N TRP A 345 -36.03 -2.15 21.64
CA TRP A 345 -34.75 -2.84 21.57
C TRP A 345 -34.91 -4.21 20.88
N SER A 346 -35.04 -4.17 19.54
CA SER A 346 -34.97 -5.39 18.75
C SER A 346 -33.53 -5.93 18.65
N ASP A 347 -33.39 -7.20 18.31
CA ASP A 347 -32.09 -7.83 18.08
C ASP A 347 -31.28 -7.07 17.01
N ASP A 348 -31.93 -6.62 15.91
CA ASP A 348 -31.31 -5.83 14.85
C ASP A 348 -30.75 -4.49 15.38
N LEU A 349 -31.46 -3.82 16.29
CA LEU A 349 -31.00 -2.57 16.89
C LEU A 349 -29.82 -2.82 17.82
N TRP A 350 -29.88 -3.89 18.61
CA TRP A 350 -28.75 -4.30 19.47
C TRP A 350 -27.52 -4.65 18.63
N ASP A 351 -27.65 -5.38 17.55
CA ASP A 351 -26.56 -5.72 16.65
C ASP A 351 -25.92 -4.46 16.05
N LEU A 352 -26.74 -3.46 15.66
CA LEU A 352 -26.25 -2.19 15.15
C LEU A 352 -25.46 -1.42 16.22
N VAL A 353 -26.01 -1.28 17.42
CA VAL A 353 -25.36 -0.58 18.55
C VAL A 353 -24.07 -1.30 18.97
N HIS A 354 -24.13 -2.62 19.04
CA HIS A 354 -22.95 -3.43 19.34
C HIS A 354 -21.86 -3.28 18.26
N ALA A 355 -22.24 -3.37 16.98
CA ALA A 355 -21.30 -3.16 15.89
C ALA A 355 -20.66 -1.75 15.92
N ALA A 356 -21.44 -0.72 16.24
CA ALA A 356 -20.94 0.64 16.40
C ALA A 356 -19.98 0.78 17.57
N ALA A 357 -20.29 0.18 18.73
CA ALA A 357 -19.42 0.19 19.91
C ALA A 357 -18.08 -0.53 19.68
N LEU A 358 -18.08 -1.58 18.85
CA LEU A 358 -16.86 -2.33 18.53
C LEU A 358 -15.92 -1.60 17.53
N VAL A 359 -16.34 -0.53 16.89
CA VAL A 359 -15.51 0.16 15.87
C VAL A 359 -14.22 0.66 16.49
N GLU A 360 -14.30 1.37 17.61
CA GLU A 360 -13.13 1.91 18.30
C GLU A 360 -12.22 0.81 18.84
N GLU A 361 -12.80 -0.19 19.52
CA GLU A 361 -12.06 -1.35 20.03
C GLU A 361 -11.32 -2.11 18.93
N LYS A 362 -12.00 -2.38 17.81
CA LYS A 362 -11.39 -3.06 16.67
C LYS A 362 -10.30 -2.21 16.00
N LEU A 363 -10.45 -0.89 15.94
CA LEU A 363 -9.42 0.00 15.43
C LEU A 363 -8.19 -0.02 16.34
N LEU A 364 -8.38 0.12 17.67
CA LEU A 364 -7.29 0.09 18.64
C LEU A 364 -6.58 -1.27 18.64
N ALA A 365 -7.32 -2.38 18.68
CA ALA A 365 -6.76 -3.72 18.62
C ALA A 365 -5.98 -3.97 17.32
N ARG A 366 -6.42 -3.38 16.18
CA ARG A 366 -5.66 -3.46 14.92
C ARG A 366 -4.39 -2.62 14.96
N LEU A 367 -4.42 -1.44 15.56
CA LEU A 367 -3.23 -0.59 15.74
C LEU A 367 -2.22 -1.25 16.70
N GLU A 368 -2.69 -1.87 17.77
CA GLU A 368 -1.88 -2.63 18.71
C GLU A 368 -1.38 -3.95 18.11
N GLY A 369 -2.23 -4.69 17.40
CA GLY A 369 -1.89 -5.94 16.74
C GLY A 369 -1.03 -5.77 15.47
N VAL A 370 -0.92 -4.57 14.94
CA VAL A 370 0.09 -4.19 13.93
C VAL A 370 1.48 -4.09 14.57
N GLY A 371 1.57 -4.07 15.91
CA GLY A 371 2.82 -4.09 16.69
C GLY A 371 3.13 -5.44 17.37
N ALA A 372 2.23 -6.42 17.30
CA ALA A 372 2.41 -7.79 17.78
C ALA A 372 2.41 -8.74 16.57
#